data_a13ba6863ed50391ae3866c94b248f92
#
_entry.id   a13ba6863ed50391ae3866c94b248f92
#
_cell.length_a   1.000
_cell.length_b   1.000
_cell.length_c   1.000
_cell.angle_alpha   90.00
_cell.angle_beta   90.00
_cell.angle_gamma   90.00
#
_symmetry.space_group_name_H-M   'P 1'
#
loop_
_entity.id
_entity.type
_entity.pdbx_description
1 polymer ?
#
loop_
_entity_poly.entity_id
_entity_poly.type
_entity_poly.pdbx_seq_one_letter_code
_entity_poly.pdbx_strand_id
1 'polypeptide(L)'
;RGLGDVYKRQNQVFGRNIFNTRNLTFEPSVNIATPLNYRLGPGDEVIIDIWGASQNTIRQHISPDGTINIQKIGPVNLNGLTIAEANDYLKKTLNKIYNGLNNANDPTSDIRLTLGSIRTIQINVMGEVVQPGTYSLSSFATVFHALYRAGGVSDIGSLRNVQLVRNGKNIATIDVYQFIMKGNIQDDIRLQEGDVVIVPAYDVLVKIDGKVKRPMRFEMKKDESLSTLISYAGGFEADAYTRSLRVVRQNGQEYEVNTVKDLDYSVYKMRNGDVVTAEAILNRFINKLEIRGAVYRPGIYQLNGKLNTVRELVNEAQGLTGDAFLNRAVLYRQREDLTTEVVPVDIKAIMDGTSQNIILMKNDILYIPSIHDLEDRGNVVIHGEVAKPDSYPYADNMTLEDLIIQAGGLREAASVVRVDVSRRIKNPRSTVDNDTIGQIYTFSLKEGFIVDGTPGFVLQPYDEVYVRRSPGYQAQQN
;
A
#
# COMPACT_ATOMS: atom_id res chain seq x y z
N ARG A 1 2.71 -6.11 8.19
CA ARG A 1 3.76 -5.08 8.33
C ARG A 1 3.62 -4.48 9.71
N GLY A 2 4.66 -4.66 10.59
CA GLY A 2 4.59 -4.28 11.99
C GLY A 2 4.61 -2.77 12.22
N LEU A 3 4.04 -2.33 13.35
CA LEU A 3 4.06 -0.93 13.81
C LEU A 3 5.46 -0.29 13.75
N GLY A 4 6.53 -1.08 13.94
CA GLY A 4 7.92 -0.61 13.83
C GLY A 4 8.35 -0.17 12.43
N ASP A 5 7.81 -0.77 11.36
CA ASP A 5 8.13 -0.40 9.98
C ASP A 5 7.43 0.89 9.56
N VAL A 6 6.23 1.14 10.10
CA VAL A 6 5.48 2.39 9.87
C VAL A 6 6.21 3.55 10.57
N TYR A 7 6.66 3.36 11.80
CA TYR A 7 7.41 4.38 12.56
C TYR A 7 8.75 4.73 11.91
N LYS A 8 9.45 3.73 11.37
CA LYS A 8 10.72 3.97 10.64
C LYS A 8 10.51 4.81 9.38
N ARG A 9 9.42 4.56 8.61
CA ARG A 9 9.12 5.32 7.40
C ARG A 9 8.72 6.77 7.68
N GLN A 10 7.92 7.02 8.71
CA GLN A 10 7.45 8.36 9.08
C GLN A 10 8.58 9.30 9.51
N ASN A 11 9.71 8.76 9.95
CA ASN A 11 10.88 9.53 10.36
C ASN A 11 11.95 9.67 9.28
N GLN A 12 11.78 9.01 8.13
CA GLN A 12 12.69 9.15 7.00
C GLN A 12 12.49 10.49 6.30
N VAL A 13 13.61 11.06 5.83
CA VAL A 13 13.60 12.25 4.98
C VAL A 13 13.48 11.82 3.53
N PHE A 14 12.52 12.42 2.84
CA PHE A 14 12.28 12.12 1.42
C PHE A 14 13.52 12.38 0.57
N GLY A 15 13.83 11.44 -0.31
CA GLY A 15 14.94 11.56 -1.25
C GLY A 15 16.34 11.38 -0.68
N ARG A 16 16.49 11.27 0.64
CA ARG A 16 17.81 11.19 1.30
C ARG A 16 18.70 10.08 0.72
N ASN A 17 18.12 8.95 0.37
CA ASN A 17 18.85 7.77 -0.10
C ASN A 17 18.97 7.67 -1.61
N ILE A 18 18.60 8.72 -2.38
CA ILE A 18 18.59 8.66 -3.84
C ILE A 18 19.95 8.31 -4.44
N PHE A 19 21.04 8.80 -3.85
CA PHE A 19 22.40 8.59 -4.34
C PHE A 19 23.11 7.38 -3.73
N ASN A 20 22.48 6.61 -2.86
CA ASN A 20 23.08 5.43 -2.22
C ASN A 20 22.23 4.15 -2.36
N THR A 21 21.25 4.14 -3.25
CA THR A 21 20.47 2.93 -3.59
C THR A 21 21.25 2.04 -4.56
N ARG A 22 21.12 0.73 -4.41
CA ARG A 22 21.76 -0.24 -5.31
C ARG A 22 21.15 -0.26 -6.71
N ASN A 23 19.94 0.25 -6.87
CA ASN A 23 19.16 0.14 -8.11
C ASN A 23 19.30 1.37 -9.01
N LEU A 24 19.95 2.42 -8.55
CA LEU A 24 20.10 3.65 -9.30
C LEU A 24 21.58 4.03 -9.31
N THR A 25 22.17 4.05 -10.50
CA THR A 25 23.53 4.53 -10.72
C THR A 25 23.49 5.80 -11.54
N PHE A 26 24.34 6.76 -11.19
CA PHE A 26 24.55 8.01 -11.92
C PHE A 26 25.86 8.00 -12.70
N GLU A 27 26.50 6.83 -12.83
CA GLU A 27 27.71 6.70 -13.61
C GLU A 27 27.45 6.98 -15.09
N PRO A 28 28.29 7.79 -15.74
CA PRO A 28 28.17 8.03 -17.18
C PRO A 28 28.30 6.72 -17.94
N SER A 29 27.42 6.48 -18.91
CA SER A 29 27.55 5.33 -19.80
C SER A 29 28.78 5.51 -20.69
N VAL A 30 29.62 4.48 -20.76
CA VAL A 30 30.79 4.45 -21.65
C VAL A 30 30.42 4.34 -23.14
N ASN A 31 29.16 4.01 -23.45
CA ASN A 31 28.64 3.79 -24.80
C ASN A 31 27.75 4.95 -25.31
N ILE A 32 27.73 6.08 -24.63
CA ILE A 32 26.98 7.23 -25.10
C ILE A 32 27.77 7.97 -26.16
N ALA A 33 27.10 8.35 -27.26
CA ALA A 33 27.68 9.25 -28.24
C ALA A 33 28.16 10.55 -27.58
N THR A 34 29.33 11.02 -27.95
CA THR A 34 29.90 12.26 -27.41
C THR A 34 28.89 13.40 -27.56
N PRO A 35 28.51 14.09 -26.48
CA PRO A 35 27.57 15.20 -26.56
C PRO A 35 28.08 16.29 -27.50
N LEU A 36 27.18 16.88 -28.27
CA LEU A 36 27.52 17.92 -29.27
C LEU A 36 28.21 19.14 -28.66
N ASN A 37 27.95 19.43 -27.42
CA ASN A 37 28.54 20.55 -26.68
C ASN A 37 29.80 20.17 -25.88
N TYR A 38 30.32 18.94 -26.04
CA TYR A 38 31.55 18.54 -25.39
C TYR A 38 32.73 19.34 -25.95
N ARG A 39 33.52 19.93 -25.06
CA ARG A 39 34.74 20.67 -25.43
C ARG A 39 35.98 19.84 -25.14
N LEU A 40 36.77 19.67 -26.17
CA LEU A 40 38.08 19.00 -26.08
C LEU A 40 39.01 19.71 -25.08
N GLY A 41 39.82 18.93 -24.42
CA GLY A 41 40.81 19.47 -23.49
C GLY A 41 41.96 18.52 -23.21
N PRO A 42 42.98 18.99 -22.47
CA PRO A 42 44.15 18.19 -22.14
C PRO A 42 43.77 16.84 -21.53
N GLY A 43 44.41 15.76 -22.01
CA GLY A 43 44.16 14.38 -21.59
C GLY A 43 43.13 13.62 -22.42
N ASP A 44 42.27 14.29 -23.22
CA ASP A 44 41.40 13.61 -24.13
C ASP A 44 42.22 12.91 -25.24
N GLU A 45 41.83 11.68 -25.57
CA GLU A 45 42.34 11.00 -26.75
C GLU A 45 41.47 11.33 -27.94
N VAL A 46 42.07 11.79 -29.02
CA VAL A 46 41.43 12.08 -30.29
C VAL A 46 41.88 11.10 -31.34
N ILE A 47 40.94 10.63 -32.16
CA ILE A 47 41.17 9.79 -33.32
C ILE A 47 40.71 10.58 -34.54
N ILE A 48 41.66 10.84 -35.43
CA ILE A 48 41.41 11.57 -36.67
C ILE A 48 41.55 10.61 -37.81
N ASP A 49 40.44 10.25 -38.42
CA ASP A 49 40.39 9.38 -39.61
C ASP A 49 40.30 10.25 -40.86
N ILE A 50 41.16 9.97 -41.81
CA ILE A 50 41.21 10.62 -43.11
C ILE A 50 41.00 9.53 -44.15
N TRP A 51 40.07 9.73 -45.07
CA TRP A 51 39.73 8.77 -46.12
C TRP A 51 39.48 9.46 -47.46
N GLY A 52 39.45 8.67 -48.54
CA GLY A 52 39.30 9.12 -49.90
C GLY A 52 40.59 8.96 -50.70
N ALA A 53 41.01 9.99 -51.43
CA ALA A 53 42.27 9.98 -52.19
C ALA A 53 43.52 9.89 -51.28
N SER A 54 43.38 10.33 -50.03
CA SER A 54 44.37 10.16 -48.96
C SER A 54 43.79 9.31 -47.85
N GLN A 55 44.57 8.41 -47.27
CA GLN A 55 44.16 7.57 -46.15
C GLN A 55 45.18 7.66 -45.03
N ASN A 56 44.72 7.98 -43.82
CA ASN A 56 45.51 7.97 -42.60
C ASN A 56 44.62 7.99 -41.37
N THR A 57 45.10 7.41 -40.25
CA THR A 57 44.47 7.51 -38.95
C THR A 57 45.51 8.04 -37.97
N ILE A 58 45.20 9.17 -37.32
CA ILE A 58 46.06 9.79 -36.31
C ILE A 58 45.39 9.58 -34.94
N ARG A 59 46.07 8.97 -34.02
CA ARG A 59 45.57 8.77 -32.63
C ARG A 59 46.55 9.41 -31.68
N GLN A 60 46.11 10.42 -30.91
CA GLN A 60 46.95 11.11 -29.96
C GLN A 60 46.10 11.62 -28.79
N HIS A 61 46.78 11.82 -27.63
CA HIS A 61 46.21 12.52 -26.49
C HIS A 61 46.52 14.02 -26.64
N ILE A 62 45.57 14.86 -26.29
CA ILE A 62 45.76 16.30 -26.20
C ILE A 62 46.75 16.57 -25.07
N SER A 63 47.84 17.28 -25.37
CA SER A 63 48.86 17.64 -24.40
C SER A 63 48.34 18.61 -23.35
N PRO A 64 49.07 18.80 -22.22
CA PRO A 64 48.73 19.83 -21.24
C PRO A 64 48.59 21.23 -21.84
N ASP A 65 49.30 21.55 -22.92
CA ASP A 65 49.18 22.81 -23.65
C ASP A 65 47.96 22.91 -24.55
N GLY A 66 47.12 21.88 -24.59
CA GLY A 66 45.90 21.83 -25.40
C GLY A 66 46.12 21.46 -26.87
N THR A 67 47.31 20.94 -27.20
CA THR A 67 47.70 20.66 -28.60
C THR A 67 47.86 19.15 -28.88
N ILE A 68 47.68 18.77 -30.15
CA ILE A 68 48.18 17.52 -30.71
C ILE A 68 49.28 17.83 -31.70
N ASN A 69 50.24 16.91 -31.87
CA ASN A 69 51.35 17.10 -32.81
C ASN A 69 51.11 16.30 -34.08
N ILE A 70 50.91 17.02 -35.20
CA ILE A 70 50.68 16.40 -36.51
C ILE A 70 51.96 16.51 -37.33
N GLN A 71 52.43 15.36 -37.85
CA GLN A 71 53.61 15.32 -38.72
C GLN A 71 53.48 16.30 -39.87
N LYS A 72 54.57 17.04 -40.17
CA LYS A 72 54.67 18.05 -41.22
C LYS A 72 53.90 19.36 -40.97
N ILE A 73 53.03 19.45 -39.94
CA ILE A 73 52.33 20.68 -39.55
C ILE A 73 52.86 21.23 -38.21
N GLY A 74 53.14 20.33 -37.29
CA GLY A 74 53.50 20.70 -35.93
C GLY A 74 52.30 20.69 -34.97
N PRO A 75 52.39 21.44 -33.84
CA PRO A 75 51.34 21.48 -32.85
C PRO A 75 50.05 22.19 -33.36
N VAL A 76 48.91 21.52 -33.18
CA VAL A 76 47.58 22.01 -33.52
C VAL A 76 46.77 22.12 -32.24
N ASN A 77 46.29 23.31 -31.94
CA ASN A 77 45.51 23.56 -30.72
C ASN A 77 44.04 23.12 -30.91
N LEU A 78 43.61 22.21 -30.07
CA LEU A 78 42.22 21.68 -30.03
C LEU A 78 41.50 22.06 -28.72
N ASN A 79 42.17 22.67 -27.77
CA ASN A 79 41.61 22.98 -26.47
C ASN A 79 40.40 23.92 -26.57
N GLY A 80 39.32 23.56 -25.93
CA GLY A 80 38.09 24.37 -25.89
C GLY A 80 37.19 24.25 -27.09
N LEU A 81 37.62 23.58 -28.18
CA LEU A 81 36.79 23.33 -29.36
C LEU A 81 35.79 22.21 -29.13
N THR A 82 34.59 22.33 -29.66
CA THR A 82 33.67 21.22 -29.80
C THR A 82 34.15 20.24 -30.89
N ILE A 83 33.58 19.04 -30.93
CA ILE A 83 33.93 18.08 -31.99
C ILE A 83 33.68 18.66 -33.39
N ALA A 84 32.57 19.39 -33.57
CA ALA A 84 32.23 20.03 -34.86
C ALA A 84 33.25 21.14 -35.22
N GLU A 85 33.55 22.05 -34.29
CA GLU A 85 34.54 23.10 -34.46
C GLU A 85 35.94 22.52 -34.76
N ALA A 86 36.31 21.44 -34.06
CA ALA A 86 37.59 20.78 -34.29
C ALA A 86 37.65 20.11 -35.69
N ASN A 87 36.58 19.47 -36.13
CA ASN A 87 36.52 18.93 -37.52
C ASN A 87 36.72 20.02 -38.57
N ASP A 88 36.02 21.14 -38.44
CA ASP A 88 36.13 22.26 -39.40
C ASP A 88 37.52 22.88 -39.38
N TYR A 89 38.10 23.01 -38.21
CA TYR A 89 39.46 23.52 -38.04
C TYR A 89 40.51 22.58 -38.64
N LEU A 90 40.36 21.27 -38.40
CA LEU A 90 41.25 20.29 -38.94
C LEU A 90 41.17 20.13 -40.45
N LYS A 91 39.96 20.24 -41.04
CA LYS A 91 39.79 20.25 -42.51
C LYS A 91 40.62 21.34 -43.15
N LYS A 92 40.57 22.55 -42.58
CA LYS A 92 41.37 23.69 -43.10
C LYS A 92 42.88 23.52 -42.88
N THR A 93 43.27 22.98 -41.73
CA THR A 93 44.67 22.86 -41.34
C THR A 93 45.39 21.72 -42.11
N LEU A 94 44.72 20.57 -42.23
CA LEU A 94 45.25 19.34 -42.87
C LEU A 94 45.19 19.41 -44.39
N ASN A 95 44.43 20.33 -44.97
CA ASN A 95 44.39 20.50 -46.42
C ASN A 95 45.76 20.90 -47.01
N LYS A 96 46.67 21.39 -46.18
CA LYS A 96 48.07 21.68 -46.61
C LYS A 96 48.85 20.43 -46.90
N ILE A 97 48.49 19.27 -46.38
CA ILE A 97 49.21 18.00 -46.53
C ILE A 97 48.34 17.00 -47.31
N TYR A 98 47.05 16.94 -47.02
CA TYR A 98 46.10 16.01 -47.64
C TYR A 98 45.24 16.74 -48.64
N ASN A 99 45.44 16.42 -49.90
CA ASN A 99 44.70 17.11 -50.99
C ASN A 99 43.21 16.80 -50.95
N GLY A 100 42.40 17.77 -51.25
CA GLY A 100 40.96 17.65 -51.43
C GLY A 100 40.10 17.73 -50.18
N LEU A 101 40.67 17.99 -49.00
CA LEU A 101 39.90 18.09 -47.74
C LEU A 101 38.99 19.34 -47.63
N ASN A 102 39.32 20.40 -48.35
CA ASN A 102 38.60 21.69 -48.27
C ASN A 102 38.04 22.16 -49.61
N ASN A 103 37.89 21.24 -50.58
CA ASN A 103 37.29 21.53 -51.87
C ASN A 103 35.75 21.38 -51.79
N ALA A 104 35.01 22.46 -51.66
CA ALA A 104 33.55 22.44 -51.53
C ALA A 104 32.82 21.89 -52.78
N ASN A 105 33.47 21.93 -53.96
CA ASN A 105 32.85 21.50 -55.22
C ASN A 105 33.14 20.05 -55.59
N ASP A 106 34.26 19.52 -55.14
CA ASP A 106 34.66 18.11 -55.38
C ASP A 106 35.62 17.62 -54.29
N PRO A 107 35.10 17.21 -53.15
CA PRO A 107 35.93 16.72 -52.05
C PRO A 107 36.45 15.32 -52.40
N THR A 108 37.74 15.22 -52.75
CA THR A 108 38.40 13.92 -53.00
C THR A 108 38.85 13.20 -51.74
N SER A 109 38.89 13.88 -50.61
CA SER A 109 39.18 13.31 -49.27
C SER A 109 38.29 13.95 -48.22
N ASP A 110 37.99 13.26 -47.18
CA ASP A 110 37.26 13.77 -46.01
C ASP A 110 37.95 13.38 -44.71
N ILE A 111 37.57 14.03 -43.61
CA ILE A 111 38.16 13.83 -42.30
C ILE A 111 37.08 13.78 -41.23
N ARG A 112 37.30 12.92 -40.24
CA ARG A 112 36.44 12.86 -39.05
C ARG A 112 37.29 12.73 -37.80
N LEU A 113 37.09 13.65 -36.87
CA LEU A 113 37.63 13.53 -35.52
C LEU A 113 36.57 12.89 -34.61
N THR A 114 36.97 11.87 -33.91
CA THR A 114 36.20 11.18 -32.88
C THR A 114 37.00 11.16 -31.60
N LEU A 115 36.29 11.07 -30.47
CA LEU A 115 36.91 10.91 -29.18
C LEU A 115 37.23 9.43 -28.94
N GLY A 116 38.48 9.09 -28.59
CA GLY A 116 38.90 7.76 -28.22
C GLY A 116 38.61 7.46 -26.76
N SER A 117 39.55 7.76 -25.90
CA SER A 117 39.33 7.72 -24.44
C SER A 117 39.07 9.11 -23.87
N ILE A 118 38.26 9.15 -22.83
CA ILE A 118 37.84 10.38 -22.20
C ILE A 118 38.79 10.66 -21.03
N ARG A 119 39.23 11.92 -20.89
CA ARG A 119 40.04 12.31 -19.77
C ARG A 119 39.32 12.16 -18.43
N THR A 120 40.04 11.96 -17.39
CA THR A 120 39.57 12.10 -16.01
C THR A 120 39.77 13.55 -15.54
N ILE A 121 38.84 14.01 -14.72
CA ILE A 121 38.90 15.29 -14.04
C ILE A 121 38.94 15.07 -12.53
N GLN A 122 39.56 15.97 -11.82
CA GLN A 122 39.54 16.02 -10.36
C GLN A 122 38.56 17.09 -9.91
N ILE A 123 37.64 16.70 -9.04
CA ILE A 123 36.65 17.59 -8.44
C ILE A 123 36.62 17.38 -6.93
N ASN A 124 36.12 18.37 -6.21
CA ASN A 124 35.92 18.27 -4.79
C ASN A 124 34.43 18.19 -4.46
N VAL A 125 34.10 17.31 -3.54
CA VAL A 125 32.74 17.22 -2.98
C VAL A 125 32.85 17.53 -1.50
N MET A 126 32.22 18.61 -1.06
CA MET A 126 32.40 19.17 0.28
C MET A 126 31.05 19.46 0.95
N GLY A 127 31.11 19.77 2.23
CA GLY A 127 29.94 20.06 3.04
C GLY A 127 29.25 18.80 3.57
N GLU A 128 27.95 18.83 3.63
CA GLU A 128 27.12 17.80 4.27
C GLU A 128 26.85 16.60 3.36
N VAL A 129 27.92 15.88 3.00
CA VAL A 129 27.88 14.62 2.26
C VAL A 129 28.44 13.49 3.11
N VAL A 130 28.18 12.25 2.75
CA VAL A 130 28.61 11.07 3.53
C VAL A 130 30.14 10.96 3.55
N GLN A 131 30.79 11.18 2.41
CA GLN A 131 32.25 11.12 2.27
C GLN A 131 32.76 12.37 1.52
N PRO A 132 33.00 13.48 2.22
CA PRO A 132 33.63 14.64 1.59
C PRO A 132 35.07 14.33 1.18
N GLY A 133 35.51 14.89 0.06
CA GLY A 133 36.85 14.65 -0.45
C GLY A 133 37.04 15.03 -1.92
N THR A 134 38.23 14.72 -2.44
CA THR A 134 38.58 14.88 -3.84
C THR A 134 38.33 13.57 -4.58
N TYR A 135 37.65 13.68 -5.71
CA TYR A 135 37.28 12.55 -6.53
C TYR A 135 37.82 12.68 -7.96
N SER A 136 38.35 11.60 -8.47
CA SER A 136 38.75 11.48 -9.87
C SER A 136 37.61 10.86 -10.65
N LEU A 137 36.99 11.61 -11.55
CA LEU A 137 35.80 11.23 -12.31
C LEU A 137 36.07 11.40 -13.81
N SER A 138 35.26 10.71 -14.64
CA SER A 138 35.22 10.97 -16.07
C SER A 138 34.82 12.42 -16.36
N SER A 139 35.36 13.03 -17.40
CA SER A 139 34.92 14.36 -17.85
C SER A 139 33.47 14.41 -18.33
N PHE A 140 32.79 13.27 -18.44
CA PHE A 140 31.34 13.17 -18.66
C PHE A 140 30.52 13.19 -17.36
N ALA A 141 31.17 13.14 -16.21
CA ALA A 141 30.48 13.12 -14.93
C ALA A 141 29.70 14.42 -14.68
N THR A 142 28.60 14.25 -13.99
CA THR A 142 27.69 15.31 -13.60
C THR A 142 27.71 15.51 -12.08
N VAL A 143 26.99 16.52 -11.61
CA VAL A 143 26.85 16.78 -10.17
C VAL A 143 26.23 15.57 -9.46
N PHE A 144 25.23 14.91 -10.07
CA PHE A 144 24.61 13.72 -9.46
C PHE A 144 25.59 12.55 -9.38
N HIS A 145 26.46 12.37 -10.38
CA HIS A 145 27.51 11.37 -10.30
C HIS A 145 28.50 11.66 -9.15
N ALA A 146 28.87 12.91 -8.97
CA ALA A 146 29.74 13.31 -7.86
C ALA A 146 29.11 13.01 -6.50
N LEU A 147 27.83 13.35 -6.32
CA LEU A 147 27.09 13.03 -5.09
C LEU A 147 26.97 11.51 -4.87
N TYR A 148 26.70 10.75 -5.92
CA TYR A 148 26.69 9.29 -5.86
C TYR A 148 28.04 8.71 -5.41
N ARG A 149 29.14 9.20 -5.96
CA ARG A 149 30.50 8.77 -5.58
C ARG A 149 30.88 9.16 -4.14
N ALA A 150 30.33 10.26 -3.64
CA ALA A 150 30.50 10.71 -2.26
C ALA A 150 29.58 9.96 -1.26
N GLY A 151 28.82 8.96 -1.72
CA GLY A 151 27.90 8.18 -0.89
C GLY A 151 26.57 8.87 -0.58
N GLY A 152 26.27 9.98 -1.27
CA GLY A 152 25.06 10.76 -1.09
C GLY A 152 25.19 11.87 -0.05
N VAL A 153 24.06 12.46 0.28
CA VAL A 153 23.93 13.58 1.22
C VAL A 153 23.83 13.05 2.65
N SER A 154 24.48 13.71 3.60
CA SER A 154 24.42 13.35 5.02
C SER A 154 23.04 13.63 5.64
N ASP A 155 22.84 13.21 6.89
CA ASP A 155 21.56 13.37 7.57
C ASP A 155 21.08 14.82 7.71
N ILE A 156 21.99 15.76 7.74
CA ILE A 156 21.70 17.19 7.84
C ILE A 156 21.90 17.96 6.53
N GLY A 157 22.34 17.29 5.47
CA GLY A 157 22.60 17.93 4.19
C GLY A 157 21.32 18.29 3.42
N SER A 158 21.39 19.36 2.64
CA SER A 158 20.32 19.82 1.78
C SER A 158 20.32 19.06 0.45
N LEU A 159 19.16 18.55 0.05
CA LEU A 159 18.87 18.07 -1.32
C LEU A 159 18.31 19.18 -2.24
N ARG A 160 17.96 20.32 -1.66
CA ARG A 160 17.29 21.41 -2.37
C ARG A 160 18.24 22.56 -2.72
N ASN A 161 19.45 22.55 -2.18
CA ASN A 161 20.43 23.63 -2.32
C ASN A 161 21.85 23.08 -2.56
N VAL A 162 21.98 22.11 -3.45
CA VAL A 162 23.30 21.62 -3.88
C VAL A 162 23.92 22.66 -4.80
N GLN A 163 25.12 23.11 -4.46
CA GLN A 163 25.80 24.18 -5.19
C GLN A 163 26.98 23.65 -5.99
N LEU A 164 27.13 24.13 -7.20
CA LEU A 164 28.28 23.90 -8.06
C LEU A 164 29.09 25.18 -8.14
N VAL A 165 30.28 25.14 -7.55
CA VAL A 165 31.22 26.27 -7.50
C VAL A 165 32.36 26.03 -8.50
N ARG A 166 32.56 26.96 -9.39
CA ARG A 166 33.63 26.96 -10.40
C ARG A 166 34.42 28.27 -10.34
N ASN A 167 35.75 28.17 -10.21
CA ASN A 167 36.61 29.33 -10.08
C ASN A 167 36.15 30.31 -8.98
N GLY A 168 35.74 29.76 -7.84
CA GLY A 168 35.28 30.53 -6.69
C GLY A 168 33.89 31.17 -6.81
N LYS A 169 33.15 30.90 -7.90
CA LYS A 169 31.80 31.44 -8.11
C LYS A 169 30.78 30.32 -8.14
N ASN A 170 29.65 30.51 -7.45
CA ASN A 170 28.50 29.61 -7.60
C ASN A 170 27.90 29.78 -8.98
N ILE A 171 28.01 28.77 -9.82
CA ILE A 171 27.50 28.77 -11.19
C ILE A 171 26.13 28.10 -11.33
N ALA A 172 25.75 27.26 -10.37
CA ALA A 172 24.45 26.60 -10.35
C ALA A 172 24.06 26.17 -8.94
N THR A 173 22.76 26.21 -8.69
CA THR A 173 22.12 25.63 -7.50
C THR A 173 21.14 24.57 -7.98
N ILE A 174 21.34 23.34 -7.53
CA ILE A 174 20.62 22.17 -7.97
C ILE A 174 19.60 21.75 -6.90
N ASP A 175 18.35 21.59 -7.31
CA ASP A 175 17.26 21.08 -6.48
C ASP A 175 16.95 19.64 -6.90
N VAL A 176 17.41 18.67 -6.11
CA VAL A 176 17.26 17.25 -6.40
C VAL A 176 15.79 16.81 -6.38
N TYR A 177 14.93 17.53 -5.67
CA TYR A 177 13.48 17.23 -5.69
C TYR A 177 12.87 17.42 -7.08
N GLN A 178 13.38 18.31 -7.92
CA GLN A 178 12.93 18.45 -9.30
C GLN A 178 13.19 17.17 -10.10
N PHE A 179 14.30 16.51 -9.87
CA PHE A 179 14.59 15.22 -10.47
C PHE A 179 13.68 14.12 -9.92
N ILE A 180 13.58 13.99 -8.59
CA ILE A 180 12.83 12.90 -7.94
C ILE A 180 11.34 12.99 -8.24
N MET A 181 10.78 14.21 -8.19
CA MET A 181 9.33 14.44 -8.30
C MET A 181 8.84 14.62 -9.74
N LYS A 182 9.68 15.20 -10.61
CA LYS A 182 9.29 15.60 -11.95
C LYS A 182 10.12 14.95 -13.07
N GLY A 183 11.16 14.19 -12.73
CA GLY A 183 12.10 13.62 -13.71
C GLY A 183 12.97 14.69 -14.40
N ASN A 184 13.02 15.91 -13.86
CA ASN A 184 13.80 16.99 -14.45
C ASN A 184 15.27 16.85 -14.10
N ILE A 185 16.11 16.58 -15.11
CA ILE A 185 17.55 16.40 -14.98
C ILE A 185 18.35 17.58 -15.57
N GLN A 186 17.65 18.65 -16.01
CA GLN A 186 18.32 19.77 -16.69
C GLN A 186 19.33 20.50 -15.81
N ASP A 187 19.12 20.47 -14.49
CA ASP A 187 20.03 21.09 -13.51
C ASP A 187 21.23 20.19 -13.17
N ASP A 188 21.27 18.96 -13.66
CA ASP A 188 22.39 18.06 -13.47
C ASP A 188 23.53 18.39 -14.44
N ILE A 189 24.31 19.38 -14.05
CA ILE A 189 25.33 20.01 -14.89
C ILE A 189 26.59 19.14 -14.94
N ARG A 190 27.22 19.10 -16.11
CA ARG A 190 28.48 18.44 -16.32
C ARG A 190 29.61 19.18 -15.57
N LEU A 191 30.44 18.39 -14.90
CA LEU A 191 31.57 18.88 -14.13
C LEU A 191 32.79 19.20 -15.02
N GLN A 192 33.63 20.08 -14.53
CA GLN A 192 34.92 20.45 -15.09
C GLN A 192 36.03 20.26 -14.07
N GLU A 193 37.28 20.23 -14.55
CA GLU A 193 38.48 20.18 -13.69
C GLU A 193 38.44 21.27 -12.63
N GLY A 194 38.66 20.91 -11.38
CA GLY A 194 38.71 21.83 -10.26
C GLY A 194 37.34 22.30 -9.73
N ASP A 195 36.24 21.80 -10.26
CA ASP A 195 34.90 22.10 -9.75
C ASP A 195 34.76 21.65 -8.27
N VAL A 196 33.96 22.39 -7.54
CA VAL A 196 33.59 22.04 -6.15
C VAL A 196 32.06 21.90 -6.08
N VAL A 197 31.61 20.72 -5.69
CA VAL A 197 30.21 20.47 -5.33
C VAL A 197 30.07 20.65 -3.83
N ILE A 198 29.26 21.59 -3.39
CA ILE A 198 29.03 21.89 -1.98
C ILE A 198 27.59 21.59 -1.63
N VAL A 199 27.38 20.82 -0.57
CA VAL A 199 26.10 20.55 0.03
C VAL A 199 26.03 21.25 1.39
N PRO A 200 25.25 22.32 1.54
CA PRO A 200 25.02 22.95 2.83
C PRO A 200 24.06 22.12 3.69
N ALA A 201 23.94 22.47 4.98
CA ALA A 201 22.87 21.94 5.81
C ALA A 201 21.49 22.42 5.32
N TYR A 202 20.45 21.63 5.57
CA TYR A 202 19.08 22.05 5.25
C TYR A 202 18.63 23.24 6.12
N ASP A 203 17.78 24.09 5.57
CA ASP A 203 17.18 25.21 6.30
C ASP A 203 15.86 24.83 6.97
N VAL A 204 14.96 24.19 6.23
CA VAL A 204 13.60 23.87 6.65
C VAL A 204 13.32 22.39 6.43
N LEU A 205 13.12 21.67 7.52
CA LEU A 205 12.69 20.28 7.51
C LEU A 205 11.35 20.19 8.25
N VAL A 206 10.34 19.65 7.60
CA VAL A 206 8.98 19.50 8.14
C VAL A 206 8.56 18.05 8.11
N LYS A 207 7.68 17.68 9.04
CA LYS A 207 7.06 16.36 9.08
C LYS A 207 5.60 16.48 8.71
N ILE A 208 5.11 15.53 7.90
CA ILE A 208 3.69 15.34 7.67
C ILE A 208 3.35 13.89 7.97
N ASP A 209 2.29 13.67 8.75
CA ASP A 209 1.80 12.34 9.11
C ASP A 209 0.27 12.26 9.04
N GLY A 210 -0.27 11.10 9.43
CA GLY A 210 -1.70 10.82 9.37
C GLY A 210 -2.15 10.40 7.96
N LYS A 211 -3.30 10.91 7.53
CA LYS A 211 -4.01 10.49 6.32
C LYS A 211 -3.52 11.15 5.04
N VAL A 212 -2.24 11.00 4.77
CA VAL A 212 -1.58 11.36 3.50
C VAL A 212 -0.94 10.13 2.88
N LYS A 213 -0.79 10.13 1.56
CA LYS A 213 -0.29 8.96 0.83
C LYS A 213 1.18 8.63 1.15
N ARG A 214 1.97 9.64 1.53
CA ARG A 214 3.39 9.50 1.86
C ARG A 214 3.71 10.26 3.15
N PRO A 215 3.40 9.69 4.32
CA PRO A 215 3.76 10.30 5.59
C PRO A 215 5.28 10.17 5.82
N MET A 216 6.00 11.28 5.81
CA MET A 216 7.43 11.35 6.07
C MET A 216 7.90 12.80 6.30
N ARG A 217 9.21 12.99 6.39
CA ARG A 217 9.82 14.32 6.47
C ARG A 217 10.20 14.82 5.09
N PHE A 218 9.98 16.10 4.85
CA PHE A 218 10.31 16.78 3.61
C PHE A 218 11.16 18.02 3.88
N GLU A 219 12.19 18.20 3.06
CA GLU A 219 12.92 19.45 3.03
C GLU A 219 12.11 20.48 2.22
N MET A 220 11.85 21.63 2.82
CA MET A 220 11.08 22.70 2.20
C MET A 220 11.98 23.93 1.94
N LYS A 221 11.61 24.72 0.95
CA LYS A 221 12.15 26.07 0.78
C LYS A 221 11.36 27.05 1.66
N LYS A 222 11.99 28.15 2.06
CA LYS A 222 11.41 29.15 2.98
C LYS A 222 10.10 29.78 2.51
N ASP A 223 9.86 29.80 1.20
CA ASP A 223 8.67 30.37 0.56
C ASP A 223 7.59 29.32 0.23
N GLU A 224 7.87 28.04 0.44
CA GLU A 224 6.92 26.99 0.14
C GLU A 224 5.82 26.88 1.20
N SER A 225 4.62 26.53 0.72
CA SER A 225 3.40 26.50 1.51
C SER A 225 3.01 25.09 1.96
N LEU A 226 2.00 25.02 2.83
CA LEU A 226 1.37 23.77 3.23
C LEU A 226 0.79 23.01 2.03
N SER A 227 0.24 23.72 1.04
CA SER A 227 -0.22 23.11 -0.21
C SER A 227 0.89 22.39 -0.95
N THR A 228 2.09 22.96 -1.00
CA THR A 228 3.27 22.32 -1.57
C THR A 228 3.67 21.07 -0.79
N LEU A 229 3.66 21.12 0.53
CA LEU A 229 3.94 19.96 1.39
C LEU A 229 2.94 18.81 1.15
N ILE A 230 1.66 19.11 1.04
CA ILE A 230 0.62 18.12 0.71
C ILE A 230 0.93 17.47 -0.65
N SER A 231 1.33 18.26 -1.62
CA SER A 231 1.74 17.78 -2.94
C SER A 231 2.94 16.83 -2.86
N TYR A 232 3.95 17.16 -2.06
CA TYR A 232 5.11 16.28 -1.83
C TYR A 232 4.75 14.97 -1.12
N ALA A 233 3.77 15.03 -0.24
CA ALA A 233 3.21 13.84 0.42
C ALA A 233 2.31 13.00 -0.51
N GLY A 234 2.15 13.38 -1.77
CA GLY A 234 1.32 12.67 -2.76
C GLY A 234 -0.18 12.94 -2.64
N GLY A 235 -0.58 13.92 -1.84
CA GLY A 235 -1.97 14.23 -1.55
C GLY A 235 -2.54 13.39 -0.39
N PHE A 236 -3.84 13.55 -0.19
CA PHE A 236 -4.57 12.88 0.90
C PHE A 236 -4.96 11.45 0.55
N GLU A 237 -5.10 10.60 1.58
CA GLU A 237 -5.83 9.34 1.48
C GLU A 237 -7.33 9.59 1.32
N ALA A 238 -8.06 8.57 0.85
CA ALA A 238 -9.50 8.71 0.56
C ALA A 238 -10.37 9.04 1.78
N ASP A 239 -9.95 8.58 2.96
CA ASP A 239 -10.62 8.79 4.23
C ASP A 239 -10.02 9.95 5.05
N ALA A 240 -9.24 10.81 4.43
CA ALA A 240 -8.68 11.98 5.09
C ALA A 240 -9.72 13.10 5.27
N TYR A 241 -9.65 13.77 6.44
CA TYR A 241 -10.37 15.01 6.68
C TYR A 241 -9.61 16.18 6.06
N THR A 242 -10.04 16.63 4.89
CA THR A 242 -9.31 17.59 4.04
C THR A 242 -9.65 19.06 4.34
N ARG A 243 -10.61 19.35 5.21
CA ARG A 243 -11.09 20.71 5.48
C ARG A 243 -10.15 21.53 6.36
N SER A 244 -9.33 20.85 7.16
CA SER A 244 -8.29 21.51 7.96
C SER A 244 -7.18 20.53 8.30
N LEU A 245 -5.98 21.06 8.51
CA LEU A 245 -4.83 20.35 9.03
C LEU A 245 -4.37 20.99 10.32
N ARG A 246 -3.85 20.16 11.22
CA ARG A 246 -3.22 20.64 12.44
C ARG A 246 -1.72 20.76 12.21
N VAL A 247 -1.17 21.92 12.51
CA VAL A 247 0.27 22.19 12.46
C VAL A 247 0.75 22.51 13.86
N VAL A 248 1.68 21.71 14.35
CA VAL A 248 2.40 21.98 15.60
C VAL A 248 3.71 22.65 15.24
N ARG A 249 3.92 23.83 15.74
CA ARG A 249 5.05 24.72 15.44
C ARG A 249 5.79 25.10 16.70
N GLN A 250 7.09 25.33 16.59
CA GLN A 250 7.91 25.82 17.69
C GLN A 250 8.18 27.32 17.47
N ASN A 251 8.02 28.12 18.52
CA ASN A 251 8.32 29.56 18.47
C ASN A 251 9.65 29.93 19.15
N GLY A 252 10.44 28.94 19.54
CA GLY A 252 11.72 29.10 20.23
C GLY A 252 11.61 29.03 21.77
N GLN A 253 10.40 29.07 22.31
CA GLN A 253 10.14 28.94 23.76
C GLN A 253 9.11 27.84 24.02
N GLU A 254 8.08 27.77 23.24
CA GLU A 254 6.93 26.89 23.43
C GLU A 254 6.47 26.29 22.11
N TYR A 255 5.56 25.33 22.22
CA TYR A 255 4.84 24.80 21.08
C TYR A 255 3.56 25.60 20.84
N GLU A 256 3.27 25.85 19.58
CA GLU A 256 2.08 26.53 19.07
C GLU A 256 1.29 25.55 18.19
N VAL A 257 -0.02 25.50 18.39
CA VAL A 257 -0.91 24.69 17.56
C VAL A 257 -1.70 25.61 16.62
N ASN A 258 -1.59 25.36 15.33
CA ASN A 258 -2.33 26.07 14.29
C ASN A 258 -3.29 25.11 13.60
N THR A 259 -4.57 25.48 13.51
CA THR A 259 -5.55 24.79 12.68
C THR A 259 -5.67 25.55 11.37
N VAL A 260 -5.09 25.03 10.33
CA VAL A 260 -5.08 25.66 9.01
C VAL A 260 -6.24 25.13 8.18
N LYS A 261 -7.09 26.02 7.69
CA LYS A 261 -8.24 25.68 6.83
C LYS A 261 -7.78 25.41 5.39
N ASP A 262 -8.57 24.63 4.66
CA ASP A 262 -8.28 24.28 3.26
C ASP A 262 -8.08 25.50 2.35
N LEU A 263 -8.81 26.59 2.60
CA LEU A 263 -8.65 27.84 1.85
C LEU A 263 -7.29 28.52 2.06
N ASP A 264 -6.63 28.23 3.18
CA ASP A 264 -5.36 28.87 3.57
C ASP A 264 -4.13 27.99 3.25
N TYR A 265 -4.29 26.78 2.75
CA TYR A 265 -3.16 25.87 2.48
C TYR A 265 -2.11 26.48 1.55
N SER A 266 -2.53 27.23 0.56
CA SER A 266 -1.61 27.83 -0.42
C SER A 266 -0.83 29.03 0.10
N VAL A 267 -1.31 29.67 1.14
CA VAL A 267 -0.69 30.90 1.71
C VAL A 267 0.04 30.62 3.03
N TYR A 268 -0.27 29.50 3.70
CA TYR A 268 0.39 29.15 4.96
C TYR A 268 1.81 28.65 4.70
N LYS A 269 2.79 29.47 5.08
CA LYS A 269 4.23 29.15 4.87
C LYS A 269 4.72 28.16 5.91
N MET A 270 5.47 27.15 5.45
CA MET A 270 6.08 26.16 6.32
C MET A 270 7.33 26.71 6.99
N ARG A 271 7.59 26.27 8.23
CA ARG A 271 8.79 26.62 9.00
C ARG A 271 9.52 25.38 9.47
N ASN A 272 10.81 25.53 9.72
CA ASN A 272 11.62 24.42 10.22
C ASN A 272 11.03 23.84 11.51
N GLY A 273 10.94 22.52 11.56
CA GLY A 273 10.42 21.78 12.71
C GLY A 273 8.88 21.64 12.75
N ASP A 274 8.15 22.21 11.80
CA ASP A 274 6.70 22.02 11.73
C ASP A 274 6.32 20.55 11.63
N VAL A 275 5.31 20.16 12.39
CA VAL A 275 4.69 18.84 12.35
C VAL A 275 3.24 18.98 11.91
N VAL A 276 2.92 18.46 10.75
CA VAL A 276 1.57 18.53 10.17
C VAL A 276 0.90 17.17 10.34
N THR A 277 -0.34 17.18 10.82
CA THR A 277 -1.15 15.97 10.95
C THR A 277 -2.43 16.10 10.15
N ALA A 278 -2.66 15.14 9.25
CA ALA A 278 -3.92 14.97 8.53
C ALA A 278 -4.76 13.91 9.25
N GLU A 279 -5.90 14.31 9.76
CA GLU A 279 -6.81 13.40 10.49
C GLU A 279 -7.72 12.64 9.53
N ALA A 280 -8.27 11.54 10.01
CA ALA A 280 -9.32 10.83 9.30
C ALA A 280 -10.66 11.53 9.40
N ILE A 281 -11.56 11.30 8.44
CA ILE A 281 -12.97 11.63 8.58
C ILE A 281 -13.56 10.89 9.79
N LEU A 282 -14.66 11.41 10.31
CA LEU A 282 -15.33 10.78 11.43
C LEU A 282 -15.81 9.38 11.06
N ASN A 283 -15.54 8.42 11.92
CA ASN A 283 -16.00 7.04 11.73
C ASN A 283 -17.51 6.94 12.06
N ARG A 284 -18.32 7.59 11.26
CA ARG A 284 -19.79 7.55 11.35
C ARG A 284 -20.42 7.75 9.99
N PHE A 285 -21.65 7.22 9.86
CA PHE A 285 -22.46 7.41 8.67
C PHE A 285 -23.44 8.58 8.86
N ILE A 286 -23.69 9.32 7.81
CA ILE A 286 -24.67 10.43 7.84
C ILE A 286 -26.11 9.95 7.66
N ASN A 287 -26.30 8.79 7.02
CA ASN A 287 -27.60 8.32 6.56
C ASN A 287 -27.73 6.78 6.58
N LYS A 288 -27.05 6.12 7.51
CA LYS A 288 -27.07 4.66 7.62
C LYS A 288 -28.36 4.19 8.29
N LEU A 289 -28.98 3.17 7.70
CA LEU A 289 -29.91 2.24 8.33
C LEU A 289 -29.31 0.85 8.31
N GLU A 290 -29.70 0.00 9.24
CA GLU A 290 -29.31 -1.40 9.24
C GLU A 290 -30.51 -2.29 9.54
N ILE A 291 -30.62 -3.41 8.84
CA ILE A 291 -31.59 -4.45 9.09
C ILE A 291 -30.90 -5.77 9.29
N ARG A 292 -31.28 -6.48 10.34
CA ARG A 292 -30.68 -7.76 10.75
C ARG A 292 -31.77 -8.82 10.94
N GLY A 293 -31.36 -10.09 10.85
CA GLY A 293 -32.19 -11.23 11.17
C GLY A 293 -32.95 -11.76 9.97
N ALA A 294 -34.24 -12.10 10.17
CA ALA A 294 -35.03 -12.89 9.26
C ALA A 294 -35.62 -12.07 8.08
N VAL A 295 -34.76 -11.58 7.24
CA VAL A 295 -35.05 -10.93 5.95
C VAL A 295 -34.18 -11.54 4.86
N TYR A 296 -34.57 -11.44 3.60
CA TYR A 296 -33.81 -12.03 2.51
C TYR A 296 -32.45 -11.36 2.28
N ARG A 297 -32.37 -10.04 2.52
CA ARG A 297 -31.10 -9.28 2.36
C ARG A 297 -30.83 -8.42 3.59
N PRO A 298 -30.33 -9.01 4.67
CA PRO A 298 -29.86 -8.24 5.82
C PRO A 298 -28.62 -7.42 5.45
N GLY A 299 -28.45 -6.25 6.07
CA GLY A 299 -27.29 -5.40 5.83
C GLY A 299 -27.58 -3.93 6.06
N ILE A 300 -26.73 -3.11 5.46
CA ILE A 300 -26.73 -1.65 5.58
C ILE A 300 -27.49 -1.05 4.40
N TYR A 301 -28.36 -0.08 4.69
CA TYR A 301 -29.18 0.61 3.71
C TYR A 301 -29.08 2.13 3.87
N GLN A 302 -29.44 2.85 2.82
CA GLN A 302 -29.45 4.31 2.81
C GLN A 302 -30.76 4.86 3.33
N LEU A 303 -30.72 5.67 4.38
CA LEU A 303 -31.85 6.52 4.78
C LEU A 303 -31.97 7.70 3.78
N ASN A 304 -33.11 7.82 3.11
CA ASN A 304 -33.41 8.92 2.21
C ASN A 304 -34.91 9.22 2.18
N GLY A 305 -35.36 10.15 1.33
CA GLY A 305 -36.79 10.52 1.24
C GLY A 305 -37.73 9.41 0.76
N LYS A 306 -37.21 8.32 0.16
CA LYS A 306 -37.99 7.17 -0.31
C LYS A 306 -37.92 6.00 0.64
N LEU A 307 -36.79 5.81 1.33
CA LEU A 307 -36.55 4.72 2.27
C LEU A 307 -36.34 5.35 3.67
N ASN A 308 -37.43 5.55 4.37
CA ASN A 308 -37.44 6.23 5.68
C ASN A 308 -38.41 5.62 6.68
N THR A 309 -39.01 4.46 6.40
CA THR A 309 -39.94 3.77 7.30
C THR A 309 -39.57 2.28 7.42
N VAL A 310 -40.09 1.64 8.47
CA VAL A 310 -39.88 0.19 8.69
C VAL A 310 -40.40 -0.65 7.52
N ARG A 311 -41.57 -0.34 6.99
CA ARG A 311 -42.12 -1.10 5.83
C ARG A 311 -41.22 -1.01 4.60
N GLU A 312 -40.77 0.19 4.29
CA GLU A 312 -39.90 0.43 3.14
C GLU A 312 -38.54 -0.26 3.30
N LEU A 313 -37.96 -0.26 4.53
CA LEU A 313 -36.72 -0.96 4.81
C LEU A 313 -36.85 -2.47 4.64
N VAL A 314 -37.93 -3.06 5.14
CA VAL A 314 -38.22 -4.50 4.95
C VAL A 314 -38.41 -4.83 3.47
N ASN A 315 -39.12 -3.99 2.72
CA ASN A 315 -39.33 -4.18 1.29
C ASN A 315 -38.02 -4.06 0.51
N GLU A 316 -37.16 -3.12 0.85
CA GLU A 316 -35.84 -2.97 0.22
C GLU A 316 -34.93 -4.17 0.53
N ALA A 317 -35.06 -4.75 1.72
CA ALA A 317 -34.43 -6.01 2.11
C ALA A 317 -35.05 -7.24 1.44
N GLN A 318 -35.93 -7.03 0.46
CA GLN A 318 -36.66 -8.04 -0.32
C GLN A 318 -37.66 -8.88 0.51
N GLY A 319 -38.11 -8.37 1.63
CA GLY A 319 -39.14 -8.97 2.45
C GLY A 319 -38.64 -9.88 3.56
N LEU A 320 -39.59 -10.38 4.33
CA LEU A 320 -39.34 -11.27 5.46
C LEU A 320 -39.12 -12.70 4.97
N THR A 321 -38.21 -13.44 5.62
CA THR A 321 -38.08 -14.87 5.41
C THR A 321 -39.25 -15.64 6.09
N GLY A 322 -39.49 -16.89 5.68
CA GLY A 322 -40.59 -17.69 6.21
C GLY A 322 -40.49 -18.02 7.70
N ASP A 323 -39.31 -17.89 8.27
CA ASP A 323 -39.00 -18.11 9.70
C ASP A 323 -39.01 -16.82 10.52
N ALA A 324 -39.43 -15.70 9.95
CA ALA A 324 -39.48 -14.43 10.67
C ALA A 324 -40.48 -14.47 11.83
N PHE A 325 -40.06 -14.03 13.01
CA PHE A 325 -40.96 -13.85 14.15
C PHE A 325 -41.75 -12.54 14.02
N LEU A 326 -42.99 -12.64 13.60
CA LEU A 326 -43.79 -11.49 13.17
C LEU A 326 -44.38 -10.68 14.31
N ASN A 327 -44.54 -11.25 15.51
CA ASN A 327 -45.25 -10.60 16.60
C ASN A 327 -44.43 -9.48 17.23
N ARG A 328 -43.13 -9.58 17.21
CA ARG A 328 -42.24 -8.57 17.82
C ARG A 328 -40.88 -8.57 17.15
N ALA A 329 -40.58 -7.51 16.42
CA ALA A 329 -39.24 -7.12 16.05
C ALA A 329 -38.75 -6.02 16.98
N VAL A 330 -37.48 -5.68 16.90
CA VAL A 330 -36.82 -4.74 17.78
C VAL A 330 -36.13 -3.68 16.94
N LEU A 331 -36.45 -2.42 17.19
CA LEU A 331 -35.74 -1.28 16.61
C LEU A 331 -34.81 -0.70 17.68
N TYR A 332 -33.50 -0.79 17.43
CA TYR A 332 -32.51 -0.14 18.25
C TYR A 332 -32.26 1.26 17.71
N ARG A 333 -32.48 2.27 18.54
CA ARG A 333 -32.36 3.68 18.19
C ARG A 333 -31.37 4.37 19.12
N GLN A 334 -30.43 5.08 18.56
CA GLN A 334 -29.49 5.88 19.32
C GLN A 334 -30.07 7.27 19.61
N ARG A 335 -30.07 7.65 20.88
CA ARG A 335 -30.45 9.01 21.31
C ARG A 335 -29.31 10.01 21.10
N GLU A 336 -29.59 11.29 21.30
CA GLU A 336 -28.59 12.36 21.17
C GLU A 336 -27.41 12.22 22.14
N ASP A 337 -27.65 11.68 23.34
CA ASP A 337 -26.63 11.38 24.36
C ASP A 337 -25.88 10.10 24.11
N LEU A 338 -26.04 9.48 22.92
CA LEU A 338 -25.45 8.22 22.47
C LEU A 338 -25.94 6.99 23.23
N THR A 339 -26.91 7.10 24.12
CA THR A 339 -27.59 5.93 24.72
C THR A 339 -28.50 5.26 23.70
N THR A 340 -28.69 3.97 23.86
CA THR A 340 -29.56 3.19 22.96
C THR A 340 -30.90 2.96 23.61
N GLU A 341 -31.98 3.25 22.91
CA GLU A 341 -33.34 2.86 23.29
C GLU A 341 -33.84 1.72 22.39
N VAL A 342 -34.74 0.95 22.95
CA VAL A 342 -35.41 -0.15 22.26
C VAL A 342 -36.85 0.26 21.99
N VAL A 343 -37.23 0.21 20.70
CA VAL A 343 -38.58 0.44 20.24
C VAL A 343 -39.16 -0.89 19.78
N PRO A 344 -40.23 -1.40 20.42
CA PRO A 344 -40.88 -2.63 19.98
C PRO A 344 -41.61 -2.39 18.67
N VAL A 345 -41.51 -3.35 17.74
CA VAL A 345 -42.10 -3.27 16.41
C VAL A 345 -42.98 -4.48 16.18
N ASP A 346 -44.28 -4.26 15.99
CA ASP A 346 -45.18 -5.27 15.45
C ASP A 346 -45.03 -5.31 13.94
N ILE A 347 -44.14 -6.19 13.48
CA ILE A 347 -43.78 -6.23 12.06
C ILE A 347 -44.95 -6.70 11.19
N LYS A 348 -45.78 -7.63 11.71
CA LYS A 348 -46.97 -8.12 10.99
C LYS A 348 -47.93 -6.99 10.75
N ALA A 349 -48.33 -6.28 11.80
CA ALA A 349 -49.30 -5.18 11.73
C ALA A 349 -48.80 -4.03 10.83
N ILE A 350 -47.51 -3.73 10.82
CA ILE A 350 -46.92 -2.73 9.93
C ILE A 350 -46.96 -3.19 8.48
N MET A 351 -46.58 -4.42 8.20
CA MET A 351 -46.57 -4.95 6.83
C MET A 351 -47.99 -5.11 6.25
N ASP A 352 -48.93 -5.51 7.08
CA ASP A 352 -50.36 -5.65 6.72
C ASP A 352 -51.08 -4.28 6.62
N GLY A 353 -50.47 -3.21 7.11
CA GLY A 353 -51.06 -1.87 7.11
C GLY A 353 -52.09 -1.61 8.20
N THR A 354 -52.23 -2.51 9.19
CA THR A 354 -53.15 -2.38 10.33
C THR A 354 -52.60 -1.55 11.47
N SER A 355 -51.31 -1.28 11.50
CA SER A 355 -50.64 -0.42 12.46
C SER A 355 -49.92 0.72 11.74
N GLN A 356 -49.67 1.79 12.48
CA GLN A 356 -48.89 2.97 12.01
C GLN A 356 -47.46 2.55 11.68
N ASN A 357 -47.02 2.90 10.48
CA ASN A 357 -45.67 2.66 10.03
C ASN A 357 -44.69 3.55 10.85
N ILE A 358 -43.55 3.00 11.28
CA ILE A 358 -42.57 3.71 12.11
C ILE A 358 -41.59 4.44 11.21
N ILE A 359 -41.40 5.74 11.47
CA ILE A 359 -40.39 6.56 10.79
C ILE A 359 -39.03 6.21 11.36
N LEU A 360 -38.08 5.92 10.46
CA LEU A 360 -36.70 5.59 10.81
C LEU A 360 -35.84 6.84 10.92
N MET A 361 -34.83 6.77 11.77
CA MET A 361 -33.81 7.78 11.96
C MET A 361 -32.42 7.20 11.57
N LYS A 362 -31.47 8.08 11.32
CA LYS A 362 -30.10 7.66 11.03
C LYS A 362 -29.54 6.75 12.14
N ASN A 363 -28.80 5.74 11.74
CA ASN A 363 -28.21 4.71 12.60
C ASN A 363 -29.22 3.77 13.29
N ASP A 364 -30.50 3.81 12.95
CA ASP A 364 -31.46 2.83 13.42
C ASP A 364 -31.06 1.43 12.95
N ILE A 365 -31.22 0.44 13.83
CA ILE A 365 -31.00 -0.98 13.53
C ILE A 365 -32.32 -1.69 13.79
N LEU A 366 -32.92 -2.23 12.74
CA LEU A 366 -34.10 -3.06 12.82
C LEU A 366 -33.67 -4.53 12.88
N TYR A 367 -33.96 -5.17 14.00
CA TYR A 367 -33.73 -6.60 14.18
C TYR A 367 -35.02 -7.38 14.15
N ILE A 368 -35.13 -8.30 13.20
CA ILE A 368 -36.29 -9.19 13.04
C ILE A 368 -35.82 -10.60 13.42
N PRO A 369 -36.21 -11.11 14.62
CA PRO A 369 -35.80 -12.42 15.06
C PRO A 369 -36.33 -13.52 14.16
N SER A 370 -35.61 -14.61 14.01
CA SER A 370 -36.13 -15.87 13.54
C SER A 370 -36.88 -16.60 14.67
N ILE A 371 -37.92 -17.33 14.34
CA ILE A 371 -38.61 -18.23 15.31
C ILE A 371 -37.60 -19.25 15.88
N HIS A 372 -36.58 -19.61 15.10
CA HIS A 372 -35.50 -20.52 15.52
C HIS A 372 -34.51 -19.91 16.50
N ASP A 373 -34.38 -18.58 16.54
CA ASP A 373 -33.55 -17.88 17.54
C ASP A 373 -34.24 -17.82 18.90
N LEU A 374 -35.57 -17.96 18.92
CA LEU A 374 -36.37 -17.85 20.14
C LEU A 374 -36.71 -19.21 20.73
N GLU A 375 -36.59 -20.28 19.94
CA GLU A 375 -36.84 -21.65 20.35
C GLU A 375 -35.52 -22.42 20.33
N ASP A 376 -35.12 -22.89 21.50
CA ASP A 376 -34.02 -23.85 21.60
C ASP A 376 -34.49 -25.21 21.08
N ARG A 377 -34.24 -25.49 19.81
CA ARG A 377 -34.57 -26.78 19.18
C ARG A 377 -33.79 -27.94 19.77
N GLY A 378 -32.69 -27.62 20.48
CA GLY A 378 -31.84 -28.63 21.10
C GLY A 378 -31.10 -29.50 20.10
N ASN A 379 -30.30 -30.39 20.64
CA ASN A 379 -29.57 -31.42 19.92
C ASN A 379 -29.99 -32.79 20.42
N VAL A 380 -29.75 -33.83 19.63
CA VAL A 380 -29.76 -35.21 20.04
C VAL A 380 -28.32 -35.73 20.05
N VAL A 381 -28.00 -36.55 21.06
CA VAL A 381 -26.64 -37.04 21.22
C VAL A 381 -26.64 -38.57 21.02
N ILE A 382 -25.67 -39.09 20.30
CA ILE A 382 -25.48 -40.52 20.12
C ILE A 382 -24.10 -40.95 20.64
N HIS A 383 -24.10 -41.93 21.48
CA HIS A 383 -22.91 -42.50 22.12
C HIS A 383 -22.70 -43.97 21.71
N GLY A 384 -21.47 -44.42 21.84
CA GLY A 384 -21.12 -45.84 21.74
C GLY A 384 -20.69 -46.30 20.35
N GLU A 385 -21.14 -47.51 19.95
CA GLU A 385 -20.62 -48.22 18.78
C GLU A 385 -21.28 -47.79 17.46
N VAL A 386 -21.11 -46.48 17.13
CA VAL A 386 -21.45 -45.89 15.84
C VAL A 386 -20.18 -45.30 15.20
N ALA A 387 -20.21 -45.07 13.90
CA ALA A 387 -19.05 -44.58 13.18
C ALA A 387 -18.56 -43.19 13.70
N LYS A 388 -19.50 -42.32 14.01
CA LYS A 388 -19.22 -40.95 14.51
C LYS A 388 -20.15 -40.62 15.68
N PRO A 389 -19.82 -41.06 16.91
CA PRO A 389 -20.57 -40.66 18.09
C PRO A 389 -20.38 -39.18 18.35
N ASP A 390 -21.46 -38.38 18.36
CA ASP A 390 -21.43 -36.93 18.52
C ASP A 390 -22.82 -36.39 18.85
N SER A 391 -22.90 -35.05 18.99
CA SER A 391 -24.15 -34.31 19.12
C SER A 391 -24.60 -33.82 17.74
N TYR A 392 -25.84 -34.11 17.39
CA TYR A 392 -26.46 -33.77 16.10
C TYR A 392 -27.62 -32.82 16.31
N PRO A 393 -27.84 -31.85 15.40
CA PRO A 393 -28.99 -30.97 15.47
C PRO A 393 -30.30 -31.77 15.42
N TYR A 394 -31.26 -31.44 16.29
CA TYR A 394 -32.59 -32.05 16.25
C TYR A 394 -33.37 -31.57 15.05
N ALA A 395 -34.08 -32.47 14.40
CA ALA A 395 -35.06 -32.21 13.34
C ALA A 395 -36.41 -32.82 13.71
N ASP A 396 -37.50 -32.14 13.30
CA ASP A 396 -38.85 -32.66 13.53
C ASP A 396 -39.02 -34.01 12.86
N ASN A 397 -39.71 -34.92 13.56
CA ASN A 397 -39.95 -36.30 13.12
C ASN A 397 -38.70 -37.16 12.95
N MET A 398 -37.58 -36.74 13.54
CA MET A 398 -36.33 -37.52 13.52
C MET A 398 -36.52 -38.86 14.28
N THR A 399 -36.22 -39.94 13.61
CA THR A 399 -36.27 -41.28 14.18
C THR A 399 -34.91 -41.73 14.67
N LEU A 400 -34.87 -42.86 15.44
CA LEU A 400 -33.60 -43.46 15.87
C LEU A 400 -32.76 -43.91 14.67
N GLU A 401 -33.39 -44.41 13.62
CA GLU A 401 -32.74 -44.79 12.38
C GLU A 401 -32.07 -43.62 11.68
N ASP A 402 -32.75 -42.47 11.62
CA ASP A 402 -32.23 -41.26 11.00
C ASP A 402 -30.96 -40.79 11.73
N LEU A 403 -30.94 -40.83 13.07
CA LEU A 403 -29.80 -40.46 13.86
C LEU A 403 -28.59 -41.43 13.67
N ILE A 404 -28.88 -42.73 13.60
CA ILE A 404 -27.84 -43.75 13.35
C ILE A 404 -27.24 -43.54 11.94
N ILE A 405 -28.05 -43.24 10.94
CA ILE A 405 -27.57 -42.93 9.59
C ILE A 405 -26.70 -41.69 9.58
N GLN A 406 -27.11 -40.61 10.27
CA GLN A 406 -26.31 -39.38 10.38
C GLN A 406 -25.00 -39.63 11.09
N ALA A 407 -24.99 -40.53 12.07
CA ALA A 407 -23.74 -40.95 12.79
C ALA A 407 -22.86 -41.90 11.96
N GLY A 408 -23.19 -42.15 10.70
CA GLY A 408 -22.41 -42.96 9.76
C GLY A 408 -22.64 -44.46 9.88
N GLY A 409 -23.69 -44.88 10.59
CA GLY A 409 -24.05 -46.28 10.80
C GLY A 409 -23.41 -46.92 12.02
N LEU A 410 -23.77 -48.20 12.24
CA LEU A 410 -23.28 -49.00 13.33
C LEU A 410 -21.87 -49.55 13.03
N ARG A 411 -21.05 -49.64 14.06
CA ARG A 411 -19.78 -50.38 14.00
C ARG A 411 -20.04 -51.89 14.12
N GLU A 412 -19.08 -52.70 13.69
CA GLU A 412 -19.14 -54.16 13.76
C GLU A 412 -19.34 -54.67 15.21
N ALA A 413 -18.83 -53.97 16.19
CA ALA A 413 -18.96 -54.30 17.59
C ALA A 413 -20.32 -53.91 18.20
N ALA A 414 -21.19 -53.24 17.47
CA ALA A 414 -22.44 -52.71 17.96
C ALA A 414 -23.45 -53.86 18.33
N SER A 415 -24.16 -53.68 19.42
CA SER A 415 -25.29 -54.53 19.77
C SER A 415 -26.53 -54.10 19.03
N VAL A 416 -27.08 -54.97 18.19
CA VAL A 416 -28.38 -54.77 17.53
C VAL A 416 -29.57 -55.11 18.40
N VAL A 417 -29.31 -55.80 19.52
CA VAL A 417 -30.39 -56.28 20.42
C VAL A 417 -30.77 -55.18 21.42
N ARG A 418 -29.89 -54.24 21.72
CA ARG A 418 -30.17 -53.21 22.71
C ARG A 418 -29.54 -51.88 22.36
N VAL A 419 -30.42 -50.96 22.03
CA VAL A 419 -30.12 -49.52 21.91
C VAL A 419 -31.02 -48.78 22.90
N ASP A 420 -30.40 -48.00 23.79
CA ASP A 420 -31.13 -47.27 24.82
C ASP A 420 -31.26 -45.78 24.41
N VAL A 421 -32.43 -45.21 24.61
CA VAL A 421 -32.70 -43.79 24.46
C VAL A 421 -33.06 -43.22 25.80
N SER A 422 -32.27 -42.30 26.29
CA SER A 422 -32.51 -41.54 27.55
C SER A 422 -33.17 -40.20 27.21
N ARG A 423 -34.36 -40.01 27.75
CA ARG A 423 -35.16 -38.79 27.56
C ARG A 423 -35.31 -38.02 28.85
N ARG A 424 -34.99 -36.73 28.86
CA ARG A 424 -35.25 -35.85 30.01
C ARG A 424 -36.76 -35.60 30.14
N ILE A 425 -37.27 -35.76 31.37
CA ILE A 425 -38.62 -35.33 31.68
C ILE A 425 -38.58 -33.90 32.11
N LYS A 426 -39.10 -33.01 31.28
CA LYS A 426 -39.18 -31.57 31.53
C LYS A 426 -40.63 -31.23 31.81
N ASN A 427 -40.93 -30.77 33.00
CA ASN A 427 -42.24 -30.18 33.30
C ASN A 427 -42.08 -28.68 33.58
N PRO A 428 -42.21 -27.79 32.56
CA PRO A 428 -41.97 -26.38 32.73
C PRO A 428 -43.00 -25.66 33.60
N ARG A 429 -44.06 -26.35 33.99
CA ARG A 429 -45.13 -25.81 34.91
C ARG A 429 -45.01 -26.32 36.33
N SER A 430 -44.03 -27.19 36.62
CA SER A 430 -43.84 -27.72 37.95
C SER A 430 -43.05 -26.76 38.80
N THR A 431 -43.58 -26.39 39.93
CA THR A 431 -42.90 -25.61 40.98
C THR A 431 -42.24 -26.50 42.04
N VAL A 432 -42.31 -27.83 41.88
CA VAL A 432 -41.78 -28.82 42.80
C VAL A 432 -40.70 -29.62 42.11
N ASP A 433 -39.58 -29.84 42.79
CA ASP A 433 -38.53 -30.74 42.33
C ASP A 433 -39.07 -32.15 42.19
N ASN A 434 -38.97 -32.73 41.02
CA ASN A 434 -39.46 -34.08 40.75
C ASN A 434 -38.28 -35.02 40.69
N ASP A 435 -38.33 -36.13 41.45
CA ASP A 435 -37.27 -37.12 41.55
C ASP A 435 -37.04 -37.89 40.23
N THR A 436 -37.95 -37.79 39.27
CA THR A 436 -37.86 -38.44 37.98
C THR A 436 -37.22 -37.52 36.94
N ILE A 437 -35.91 -37.69 36.76
CA ILE A 437 -35.09 -36.82 35.91
C ILE A 437 -35.06 -37.28 34.46
N GLY A 438 -35.34 -38.54 34.19
CA GLY A 438 -35.29 -39.11 32.85
C GLY A 438 -36.05 -40.44 32.70
N GLN A 439 -36.45 -40.75 31.48
CA GLN A 439 -37.04 -42.02 31.07
C GLN A 439 -36.15 -42.71 30.06
N ILE A 440 -35.95 -44.01 30.22
CA ILE A 440 -35.16 -44.81 29.30
C ILE A 440 -36.07 -45.69 28.48
N TYR A 441 -35.90 -45.60 27.17
CA TYR A 441 -36.55 -46.49 26.20
C TYR A 441 -35.49 -47.41 25.61
N THR A 442 -35.81 -48.70 25.51
CA THR A 442 -34.87 -49.69 24.96
C THR A 442 -35.46 -50.27 23.70
N PHE A 443 -34.66 -50.34 22.66
CA PHE A 443 -35.03 -50.82 21.34
C PHE A 443 -34.07 -51.90 20.87
N SER A 444 -34.57 -52.82 20.02
CA SER A 444 -33.74 -53.69 19.19
C SER A 444 -33.79 -53.24 17.73
N LEU A 445 -32.70 -53.48 17.02
CA LEU A 445 -32.60 -53.14 15.59
C LEU A 445 -32.66 -54.44 14.77
N LYS A 446 -33.46 -54.43 13.72
CA LYS A 446 -33.48 -55.48 12.67
C LYS A 446 -32.46 -55.12 11.56
N GLU A 447 -32.24 -56.08 10.65
CA GLU A 447 -31.47 -55.81 9.44
C GLU A 447 -32.02 -54.60 8.69
N GLY A 448 -31.11 -53.72 8.22
CA GLY A 448 -31.46 -52.48 7.58
C GLY A 448 -31.79 -51.32 8.55
N PHE A 449 -31.44 -51.45 9.85
CA PHE A 449 -31.66 -50.41 10.88
C PHE A 449 -33.14 -50.14 11.22
N ILE A 450 -34.05 -51.10 10.96
CA ILE A 450 -35.46 -50.95 11.33
C ILE A 450 -35.60 -51.23 12.84
N VAL A 451 -36.19 -50.28 13.57
CA VAL A 451 -36.47 -50.44 15.01
C VAL A 451 -37.60 -51.41 15.21
N ASP A 452 -37.35 -52.46 16.01
CA ASP A 452 -38.34 -53.42 16.39
C ASP A 452 -39.03 -53.03 17.69
N GLY A 453 -40.33 -53.05 17.75
CA GLY A 453 -41.12 -52.95 18.96
C GLY A 453 -42.01 -51.74 19.17
N THR A 454 -41.71 -50.58 18.64
CA THR A 454 -42.57 -49.38 18.77
C THR A 454 -42.62 -48.62 17.43
N PRO A 455 -43.53 -48.95 16.53
CA PRO A 455 -43.68 -48.21 15.30
C PRO A 455 -43.96 -46.74 15.59
N GLY A 456 -43.20 -45.83 14.94
CA GLY A 456 -43.41 -44.38 15.06
C GLY A 456 -42.73 -43.71 16.25
N PHE A 457 -41.74 -44.36 16.93
CA PHE A 457 -40.95 -43.67 17.94
C PHE A 457 -40.10 -42.56 17.33
N VAL A 458 -40.36 -41.36 17.78
CA VAL A 458 -39.67 -40.15 17.32
C VAL A 458 -38.82 -39.59 18.44
N LEU A 459 -37.58 -39.24 18.12
CA LEU A 459 -36.68 -38.59 19.06
C LEU A 459 -37.23 -37.19 19.41
N GLN A 460 -36.86 -36.74 20.62
CA GLN A 460 -37.15 -35.38 21.08
C GLN A 460 -35.84 -34.64 21.31
N PRO A 461 -35.91 -33.31 21.34
CA PRO A 461 -34.74 -32.51 21.71
C PRO A 461 -34.11 -32.95 23.01
N TYR A 462 -32.79 -33.03 23.03
CA TYR A 462 -31.97 -33.50 24.18
C TYR A 462 -32.06 -34.96 24.50
N ASP A 463 -32.65 -35.80 23.62
CA ASP A 463 -32.55 -37.26 23.77
C ASP A 463 -31.07 -37.68 23.61
N GLU A 464 -30.67 -38.63 24.45
CA GLU A 464 -29.36 -39.25 24.36
C GLU A 464 -29.49 -40.75 24.03
N VAL A 465 -28.85 -41.14 22.93
CA VAL A 465 -28.90 -42.50 22.40
C VAL A 465 -27.61 -43.23 22.73
N TYR A 466 -27.73 -44.41 23.26
CA TYR A 466 -26.59 -45.26 23.66
C TYR A 466 -26.60 -46.57 22.84
N VAL A 467 -25.70 -46.69 21.88
CA VAL A 467 -25.46 -47.92 21.15
C VAL A 467 -24.37 -48.70 21.84
N ARG A 468 -24.80 -49.76 22.53
CA ARG A 468 -23.90 -50.55 23.36
C ARG A 468 -23.05 -51.51 22.52
N ARG A 469 -21.92 -51.96 23.09
CA ARG A 469 -21.11 -53.00 22.51
C ARG A 469 -21.78 -54.35 22.70
N SER A 470 -21.70 -55.25 21.70
CA SER A 470 -22.20 -56.59 21.77
C SER A 470 -21.43 -57.42 22.84
N PRO A 471 -22.12 -58.09 23.80
CA PRO A 471 -21.44 -58.96 24.74
C PRO A 471 -20.70 -60.07 23.98
N GLY A 472 -19.41 -60.25 24.34
CA GLY A 472 -18.58 -61.30 23.75
C GLY A 472 -17.91 -60.95 22.41
N TYR A 473 -18.09 -59.73 21.87
CA TYR A 473 -17.34 -59.31 20.69
C TYR A 473 -15.83 -59.25 21.01
N GLN A 474 -15.04 -60.03 20.30
CA GLN A 474 -13.58 -59.98 20.31
C GLN A 474 -13.12 -59.41 18.96
N ALA A 475 -12.43 -58.29 18.98
CA ALA A 475 -11.79 -57.78 17.79
C ALA A 475 -10.75 -58.79 17.29
N GLN A 476 -10.90 -59.25 16.04
CA GLN A 476 -9.82 -60.03 15.42
C GLN A 476 -8.61 -59.09 15.27
N GLN A 477 -7.54 -59.40 16.00
CA GLN A 477 -6.24 -58.74 15.77
C GLN A 477 -5.68 -59.32 14.47
N ASN A 478 -5.67 -58.52 13.42
CA ASN A 478 -4.84 -58.75 12.22
C ASN A 478 -3.47 -58.12 12.43
#